data_fd5bbea8373c57ea7e6a989dfa5980b0
#
_entry.id   fd5bbea8373c57ea7e6a989dfa5980b0
#
_cell.length_a   1.000
_cell.length_b   1.000
_cell.length_c   1.000
_cell.angle_alpha   90.00
_cell.angle_beta   90.00
_cell.angle_gamma   90.00
#
_symmetry.space_group_name_H-M   'P 1'
#
loop_
_entity.id
_entity.type
_entity.pdbx_description
1 polymer ?
#
loop_
_entity_poly.entity_id
_entity_poly.type
_entity_poly.pdbx_seq_one_letter_code
_entity_poly.pdbx_strand_id
1 'polypeptide(L)'
;ILDMLGLSAIFPSFDALSFTRLSTKKRPPFLFRDMKVEDVSEYAETFKSLTLAVQNHQLISFAYKQKTYTVVQPYRLVNDRGCWYLAAVHNGNLKSFKVAKVSDVDIDPKQFPHQIEIDEIVTKGNMLWLAESPIEVVLRIDASIASHFRASNLLPEQQILKVLDDGCLLATSVITDKKQIMPVLKYWLPDIEILSPSELKQALVYDLQFSIDQLSK
;
A
#
# COMPACT_ATOMS: atom_id res chain seq x y z
N ILE A 1 -20.44 4.15 2.05
CA ILE A 1 -19.30 4.46 2.95
C ILE A 1 -18.49 3.20 3.26
N LEU A 2 -19.13 2.10 3.74
CA LEU A 2 -18.42 0.85 4.06
C LEU A 2 -17.70 0.25 2.82
N ASP A 3 -18.35 0.28 1.66
CA ASP A 3 -17.75 -0.15 0.38
C ASP A 3 -16.55 0.73 -0.01
N MET A 4 -16.69 2.04 0.18
CA MET A 4 -15.63 3.01 -0.09
C MET A 4 -14.40 2.82 0.81
N LEU A 5 -14.61 2.28 2.03
CA LEU A 5 -13.56 1.98 2.99
C LEU A 5 -13.05 0.52 2.89
N GLY A 6 -13.60 -0.29 1.97
CA GLY A 6 -13.27 -1.71 1.85
C GLY A 6 -13.74 -2.55 3.05
N LEU A 7 -14.66 -2.04 3.85
CA LEU A 7 -15.12 -2.68 5.10
C LEU A 7 -16.39 -3.51 4.91
N SER A 8 -17.02 -3.49 3.74
CA SER A 8 -18.25 -4.25 3.45
C SER A 8 -18.08 -5.75 3.64
N ALA A 9 -16.90 -6.29 3.32
CA ALA A 9 -16.59 -7.70 3.57
C ALA A 9 -16.47 -8.06 5.05
N ILE A 10 -16.11 -7.07 5.89
CA ILE A 10 -15.98 -7.26 7.35
C ILE A 10 -17.36 -7.13 8.03
N PHE A 11 -18.26 -6.34 7.46
CA PHE A 11 -19.60 -6.06 8.00
C PHE A 11 -20.72 -6.30 6.98
N PRO A 12 -20.90 -7.53 6.48
CA PRO A 12 -21.82 -7.81 5.38
C PRO A 12 -23.30 -7.57 5.72
N SER A 13 -23.65 -7.49 7.01
CA SER A 13 -25.04 -7.38 7.48
C SER A 13 -25.40 -5.99 8.06
N PHE A 14 -24.52 -5.00 7.95
CA PHE A 14 -24.76 -3.68 8.54
C PHE A 14 -25.03 -2.63 7.47
N ASP A 15 -26.14 -1.92 7.61
CA ASP A 15 -26.34 -0.66 6.88
C ASP A 15 -25.54 0.49 7.54
N ALA A 16 -25.34 1.58 6.79
CA ALA A 16 -24.54 2.72 7.23
C ALA A 16 -25.10 3.38 8.52
N LEU A 17 -26.42 3.37 8.71
CA LEU A 17 -27.09 3.95 9.90
C LEU A 17 -26.86 3.08 11.13
N SER A 18 -26.96 1.78 10.97
CA SER A 18 -26.69 0.82 12.06
C SER A 18 -25.24 0.87 12.50
N PHE A 19 -24.29 0.96 11.55
CA PHE A 19 -22.87 1.10 11.85
C PHE A 19 -22.59 2.40 12.63
N THR A 20 -23.13 3.53 12.17
CA THR A 20 -22.97 4.82 12.86
C THR A 20 -23.51 4.79 14.29
N ARG A 21 -24.71 4.23 14.49
CA ARG A 21 -25.32 4.10 15.83
C ARG A 21 -24.50 3.21 16.77
N LEU A 22 -23.87 2.17 16.26
CA LEU A 22 -23.05 1.26 17.07
C LEU A 22 -21.67 1.87 17.39
N SER A 23 -21.08 2.61 16.45
CA SER A 23 -19.75 3.23 16.61
C SER A 23 -19.76 4.42 17.58
N THR A 24 -20.93 5.09 17.77
CA THR A 24 -21.08 6.22 18.70
C THR A 24 -21.32 5.82 20.14
N LYS A 25 -21.49 4.53 20.45
CA LYS A 25 -21.67 4.05 21.84
C LYS A 25 -20.38 4.19 22.65
N LYS A 26 -20.50 4.50 23.94
CA LYS A 26 -19.35 4.56 24.88
C LYS A 26 -18.53 3.24 24.92
N ARG A 27 -19.15 2.10 24.61
CA ARG A 27 -18.52 0.79 24.46
C ARG A 27 -19.06 0.14 23.20
N PRO A 28 -18.46 0.39 22.03
CA PRO A 28 -18.89 -0.27 20.80
C PRO A 28 -18.63 -1.78 20.91
N PRO A 29 -19.48 -2.62 20.29
CA PRO A 29 -19.32 -4.08 20.32
C PRO A 29 -18.13 -4.59 19.53
N PHE A 30 -17.46 -3.70 18.78
CA PHE A 30 -16.33 -4.04 17.92
C PHE A 30 -15.06 -3.36 18.42
N LEU A 31 -13.98 -4.13 18.48
CA LEU A 31 -12.63 -3.62 18.76
C LEU A 31 -11.71 -4.02 17.62
N PHE A 32 -11.17 -3.03 16.91
CA PHE A 32 -10.14 -3.24 15.90
C PHE A 32 -8.77 -3.14 16.56
N ARG A 33 -8.00 -4.21 16.46
CA ARG A 33 -6.60 -4.22 16.88
C ARG A 33 -5.72 -4.20 15.62
N ASP A 34 -4.57 -3.59 15.73
CA ASP A 34 -3.54 -3.56 14.67
C ASP A 34 -3.89 -2.83 13.36
N MET A 35 -4.97 -2.05 13.33
CA MET A 35 -5.13 -1.04 12.29
C MET A 35 -4.14 0.10 12.56
N LYS A 36 -2.91 -0.07 12.09
CA LYS A 36 -1.93 1.04 12.07
C LYS A 36 -2.40 2.04 11.04
N VAL A 37 -3.08 3.09 11.51
CA VAL A 37 -3.48 4.23 10.68
C VAL A 37 -2.54 5.36 11.00
N GLU A 38 -1.97 5.99 9.96
CA GLU A 38 -1.13 7.17 10.12
C GLU A 38 -1.95 8.32 10.72
N ASP A 39 -1.40 8.99 11.72
CA ASP A 39 -2.05 10.16 12.29
C ASP A 39 -1.96 11.33 11.31
N VAL A 40 -3.08 11.68 10.71
CA VAL A 40 -3.19 12.77 9.74
C VAL A 40 -3.27 14.14 10.38
N SER A 41 -3.38 14.24 11.71
CA SER A 41 -3.49 15.54 12.43
C SER A 41 -2.26 16.42 12.23
N GLU A 42 -1.07 15.81 12.10
CA GLU A 42 0.19 16.52 11.87
C GLU A 42 0.24 17.25 10.50
N TYR A 43 -0.54 16.80 9.52
CA TYR A 43 -0.60 17.38 8.17
C TYR A 43 -2.04 17.59 7.66
N ALA A 44 -2.96 17.88 8.58
CA ALA A 44 -4.38 18.03 8.30
C ALA A 44 -4.69 19.10 7.24
N GLU A 45 -4.01 20.24 7.27
CA GLU A 45 -4.19 21.32 6.28
C GLU A 45 -3.71 20.89 4.89
N THR A 46 -2.56 20.23 4.81
CA THR A 46 -2.06 19.63 3.56
C THR A 46 -3.06 18.63 3.00
N PHE A 47 -3.57 17.73 3.84
CA PHE A 47 -4.54 16.72 3.44
C PHE A 47 -5.83 17.36 2.91
N LYS A 48 -6.32 18.40 3.59
CA LYS A 48 -7.52 19.15 3.17
C LYS A 48 -7.31 19.86 1.83
N SER A 49 -6.18 20.54 1.64
CA SER A 49 -5.83 21.22 0.39
C SER A 49 -5.74 20.25 -0.77
N LEU A 50 -5.09 19.10 -0.58
CA LEU A 50 -5.02 18.05 -1.59
C LEU A 50 -6.38 17.46 -1.90
N THR A 51 -7.25 17.26 -0.90
CA THR A 51 -8.63 16.77 -1.10
C THR A 51 -9.43 17.73 -1.98
N LEU A 52 -9.36 19.04 -1.71
CA LEU A 52 -10.05 20.06 -2.51
C LEU A 52 -9.54 20.09 -3.95
N ALA A 53 -8.22 20.04 -4.14
CA ALA A 53 -7.62 20.04 -5.47
C ALA A 53 -8.02 18.80 -6.30
N VAL A 54 -8.05 17.62 -5.68
CA VAL A 54 -8.54 16.38 -6.32
C VAL A 54 -10.02 16.52 -6.71
N GLN A 55 -10.87 16.97 -5.80
CA GLN A 55 -12.30 17.12 -6.05
C GLN A 55 -12.62 18.09 -7.19
N ASN A 56 -11.84 19.16 -7.28
CA ASN A 56 -12.05 20.23 -8.27
C ASN A 56 -11.21 20.05 -9.54
N HIS A 57 -10.43 18.99 -9.66
CA HIS A 57 -9.48 18.75 -10.76
C HIS A 57 -8.54 19.93 -11.01
N GLN A 58 -8.05 20.58 -9.92
CA GLN A 58 -7.20 21.75 -10.01
C GLN A 58 -5.72 21.33 -10.03
N LEU A 59 -4.92 22.07 -10.82
CA LEU A 59 -3.46 21.91 -10.79
C LEU A 59 -2.91 22.34 -9.44
N ILE A 60 -1.84 21.67 -9.00
CA ILE A 60 -1.17 22.00 -7.76
C ILE A 60 0.34 22.13 -7.95
N SER A 61 0.95 22.87 -7.03
CA SER A 61 2.39 22.88 -6.81
C SER A 61 2.68 22.56 -5.35
N PHE A 62 3.77 21.85 -5.05
CA PHE A 62 4.14 21.51 -3.69
C PHE A 62 5.63 21.17 -3.57
N ALA A 63 6.15 21.21 -2.34
CA ALA A 63 7.47 20.69 -2.00
C ALA A 63 7.38 19.21 -1.58
N TYR A 64 8.34 18.38 -2.02
CA TYR A 64 8.45 16.98 -1.68
C TYR A 64 9.91 16.53 -1.65
N LYS A 65 10.42 16.07 -0.49
CA LYS A 65 11.82 15.58 -0.35
C LYS A 65 12.85 16.55 -0.98
N GLN A 66 12.83 17.80 -0.60
CA GLN A 66 13.74 18.87 -1.09
C GLN A 66 13.62 19.22 -2.58
N LYS A 67 12.57 18.79 -3.25
CA LYS A 67 12.25 19.15 -4.64
C LYS A 67 10.90 19.83 -4.69
N THR A 68 10.77 20.84 -5.56
CA THR A 68 9.49 21.46 -5.86
C THR A 68 8.89 20.81 -7.11
N TYR A 69 7.63 20.47 -7.03
CA TYR A 69 6.84 19.95 -8.13
C TYR A 69 5.81 21.01 -8.52
N THR A 70 5.76 21.36 -9.78
CA THR A 70 4.84 22.37 -10.33
C THR A 70 3.98 21.75 -11.43
N VAL A 71 2.79 22.30 -11.66
CA VAL A 71 1.86 21.84 -12.71
C VAL A 71 1.55 20.35 -12.53
N VAL A 72 1.27 19.96 -11.31
CA VAL A 72 0.91 18.58 -10.97
C VAL A 72 -0.60 18.41 -11.06
N GLN A 73 -1.07 17.35 -11.67
CA GLN A 73 -2.48 16.98 -11.81
C GLN A 73 -2.84 15.94 -10.74
N PRO A 74 -3.51 16.30 -9.63
CA PRO A 74 -3.87 15.36 -8.57
C PRO A 74 -5.11 14.56 -8.97
N TYR A 75 -5.01 13.24 -8.97
CA TYR A 75 -6.11 12.35 -9.34
C TYR A 75 -6.83 11.76 -8.13
N ARG A 76 -6.08 11.26 -7.13
CA ARG A 76 -6.69 10.57 -6.00
C ARG A 76 -5.81 10.56 -4.76
N LEU A 77 -6.43 10.59 -3.58
CA LEU A 77 -5.79 10.23 -2.33
C LEU A 77 -6.06 8.75 -2.05
N VAL A 78 -5.01 7.97 -1.91
CA VAL A 78 -5.06 6.51 -1.71
C VAL A 78 -4.48 6.18 -0.34
N ASN A 79 -5.27 5.50 0.50
CA ASN A 79 -4.75 4.90 1.71
C ASN A 79 -4.25 3.50 1.41
N ASP A 80 -2.96 3.27 1.58
CA ASP A 80 -2.37 1.95 1.47
C ASP A 80 -1.69 1.56 2.79
N ARG A 81 -2.17 0.48 3.39
CA ARG A 81 -1.67 -0.05 4.66
C ARG A 81 -1.53 0.99 5.76
N GLY A 82 -2.53 1.88 5.84
CA GLY A 82 -2.60 2.94 6.84
C GLY A 82 -1.80 4.19 6.52
N CYS A 83 -1.08 4.26 5.39
CA CYS A 83 -0.37 5.44 4.92
C CYS A 83 -1.12 6.12 3.76
N TRP A 84 -1.16 7.44 3.75
CA TRP A 84 -1.79 8.21 2.69
C TRP A 84 -0.81 8.62 1.59
N TYR A 85 -1.25 8.43 0.36
CA TYR A 85 -0.52 8.78 -0.86
C TYR A 85 -1.38 9.61 -1.79
N LEU A 86 -0.78 10.59 -2.43
CA LEU A 86 -1.37 11.33 -3.54
C LEU A 86 -0.96 10.65 -4.84
N ALA A 87 -1.93 10.12 -5.58
CA ALA A 87 -1.78 9.73 -6.96
C ALA A 87 -1.89 10.96 -7.86
N ALA A 88 -0.86 11.28 -8.62
CA ALA A 88 -0.84 12.48 -9.44
C ALA A 88 -0.01 12.30 -10.71
N VAL A 89 -0.37 13.01 -11.78
CA VAL A 89 0.42 13.05 -13.01
C VAL A 89 1.32 14.30 -12.99
N HIS A 90 2.59 14.10 -13.26
CA HIS A 90 3.58 15.15 -13.42
C HIS A 90 4.47 14.85 -14.62
N ASN A 91 4.54 15.79 -15.56
CA ASN A 91 5.24 15.64 -16.83
C ASN A 91 4.83 14.39 -17.61
N GLY A 92 3.51 14.12 -17.69
CA GLY A 92 2.94 12.98 -18.40
C GLY A 92 3.11 11.61 -17.70
N ASN A 93 3.74 11.56 -16.54
CA ASN A 93 3.95 10.32 -15.79
C ASN A 93 3.10 10.28 -14.52
N LEU A 94 2.39 9.17 -14.31
CA LEU A 94 1.70 8.90 -13.05
C LEU A 94 2.72 8.63 -11.95
N LYS A 95 2.60 9.36 -10.85
CA LYS A 95 3.50 9.29 -9.68
C LYS A 95 2.69 9.21 -8.40
N SER A 96 3.33 8.73 -7.35
CA SER A 96 2.80 8.76 -6.01
C SER A 96 3.68 9.59 -5.08
N PHE A 97 3.02 10.32 -4.21
CA PHE A 97 3.66 11.13 -3.21
C PHE A 97 3.08 10.80 -1.84
N LYS A 98 3.92 10.34 -0.89
CA LYS A 98 3.46 10.13 0.49
C LYS A 98 3.02 11.46 1.09
N VAL A 99 1.75 11.57 1.50
CA VAL A 99 1.14 12.86 1.92
C VAL A 99 1.88 13.48 3.10
N ALA A 100 2.31 12.69 4.08
CA ALA A 100 3.10 13.15 5.22
C ALA A 100 4.47 13.78 4.85
N LYS A 101 4.90 13.70 3.59
CA LYS A 101 6.15 14.30 3.08
C LYS A 101 5.91 15.45 2.11
N VAL A 102 4.65 15.79 1.90
CA VAL A 102 4.22 16.92 1.08
C VAL A 102 4.11 18.15 1.95
N SER A 103 4.67 19.27 1.52
CA SER A 103 4.52 20.58 2.16
C SER A 103 4.29 21.67 1.12
N ASP A 104 3.92 22.87 1.59
CA ASP A 104 3.79 24.08 0.78
C ASP A 104 2.88 23.85 -0.45
N VAL A 105 1.69 23.30 -0.21
CA VAL A 105 0.71 23.05 -1.27
C VAL A 105 0.07 24.36 -1.71
N ASP A 106 0.28 24.71 -2.98
CA ASP A 106 -0.37 25.82 -3.66
C ASP A 106 -1.33 25.25 -4.71
N ILE A 107 -2.58 25.76 -4.75
CA ILE A 107 -3.63 25.31 -5.65
C ILE A 107 -3.82 26.36 -6.74
N ASP A 108 -3.50 25.99 -7.99
CA ASP A 108 -3.77 26.84 -9.15
C ASP A 108 -5.28 26.85 -9.44
N PRO A 109 -5.89 28.03 -9.72
CA PRO A 109 -7.28 28.09 -10.19
C PRO A 109 -7.56 27.31 -11.47
N LYS A 110 -6.53 27.00 -12.26
CA LYS A 110 -6.67 26.23 -13.50
C LYS A 110 -6.99 24.77 -13.22
N GLN A 111 -7.97 24.28 -13.95
CA GLN A 111 -8.34 22.86 -13.96
C GLN A 111 -7.61 22.12 -15.08
N PHE A 112 -7.42 20.82 -14.88
CA PHE A 112 -6.91 19.91 -15.90
C PHE A 112 -8.02 18.96 -16.38
N PRO A 113 -7.97 18.50 -17.64
CA PRO A 113 -8.93 17.52 -18.14
C PRO A 113 -8.72 16.18 -17.43
N HIS A 114 -9.75 15.71 -16.74
CA HIS A 114 -9.71 14.43 -16.07
C HIS A 114 -9.69 13.27 -17.08
N GLN A 115 -8.72 12.38 -16.96
CA GLN A 115 -8.56 11.20 -17.82
C GLN A 115 -9.04 9.97 -17.06
N ILE A 116 -10.08 9.33 -17.56
CA ILE A 116 -10.71 8.16 -16.92
C ILE A 116 -9.72 6.98 -16.85
N GLU A 117 -8.87 6.83 -17.86
CA GLU A 117 -7.87 5.78 -17.95
C GLU A 117 -6.89 5.83 -16.79
N ILE A 118 -6.46 7.02 -16.38
CA ILE A 118 -5.57 7.21 -15.23
C ILE A 118 -6.29 6.86 -13.93
N ASP A 119 -7.53 7.28 -13.79
CA ASP A 119 -8.34 6.97 -12.61
C ASP A 119 -8.61 5.46 -12.49
N GLU A 120 -8.81 4.78 -13.60
CA GLU A 120 -8.90 3.32 -13.65
C GLU A 120 -7.60 2.63 -13.23
N ILE A 121 -6.44 3.11 -13.70
CA ILE A 121 -5.13 2.60 -13.28
C ILE A 121 -4.97 2.76 -11.78
N VAL A 122 -5.30 3.93 -11.22
CA VAL A 122 -5.21 4.18 -9.77
C VAL A 122 -6.19 3.32 -8.98
N THR A 123 -7.38 3.06 -9.50
CA THR A 123 -8.44 2.30 -8.82
C THR A 123 -8.22 0.79 -8.88
N LYS A 124 -7.84 0.28 -10.05
CA LYS A 124 -7.61 -1.16 -10.29
C LYS A 124 -6.17 -1.57 -9.95
N GLY A 125 -5.25 -0.61 -10.04
CA GLY A 125 -3.84 -0.83 -9.81
C GLY A 125 -3.57 -0.96 -8.33
N ASN A 126 -3.11 -2.10 -7.97
CA ASN A 126 -2.30 -2.28 -6.79
C ASN A 126 -1.12 -1.31 -6.94
N MET A 127 -0.57 -0.74 -5.89
CA MET A 127 0.49 0.30 -5.90
C MET A 127 1.65 0.10 -6.91
N LEU A 128 1.50 -0.81 -7.90
CA LEU A 128 2.44 -1.12 -8.99
C LEU A 128 2.72 0.06 -9.93
N TRP A 129 1.74 0.97 -10.08
CA TRP A 129 1.95 2.21 -10.84
C TRP A 129 2.94 3.18 -10.19
N LEU A 130 3.39 2.88 -8.95
CA LEU A 130 4.43 3.61 -8.24
C LEU A 130 5.84 3.21 -8.61
N ALA A 131 6.00 2.04 -9.19
CA ALA A 131 7.31 1.49 -9.50
C ALA A 131 7.70 1.80 -10.94
N GLU A 132 8.89 2.36 -11.10
CA GLU A 132 9.52 2.42 -12.43
C GLU A 132 9.80 1.00 -12.96
N SER A 133 9.93 0.01 -12.07
CA SER A 133 10.15 -1.40 -12.41
C SER A 133 9.59 -2.30 -11.31
N PRO A 134 8.37 -2.83 -11.43
CA PRO A 134 7.85 -3.81 -10.49
C PRO A 134 8.69 -5.10 -10.55
N ILE A 135 8.94 -5.67 -9.38
CA ILE A 135 9.71 -6.92 -9.25
C ILE A 135 8.72 -8.03 -8.92
N GLU A 136 8.60 -9.00 -9.80
CA GLU A 136 7.86 -10.22 -9.52
C GLU A 136 8.72 -11.18 -8.70
N VAL A 137 8.19 -11.63 -7.58
CA VAL A 137 8.83 -12.56 -6.67
C VAL A 137 8.07 -13.88 -6.71
N VAL A 138 8.77 -14.98 -6.95
CA VAL A 138 8.22 -16.33 -6.91
C VAL A 138 8.72 -17.03 -5.67
N LEU A 139 7.79 -17.57 -4.88
CA LEU A 139 8.05 -18.18 -3.58
C LEU A 139 7.50 -19.60 -3.53
N ARG A 140 8.24 -20.48 -2.87
CA ARG A 140 7.74 -21.75 -2.35
C ARG A 140 7.49 -21.61 -0.87
N ILE A 141 6.30 -21.94 -0.42
CA ILE A 141 5.84 -21.84 0.95
C ILE A 141 5.57 -23.25 1.45
N ASP A 142 6.22 -23.64 2.54
CA ASP A 142 6.10 -24.97 3.10
C ASP A 142 4.67 -25.31 3.54
N ALA A 143 4.33 -26.59 3.51
CA ALA A 143 3.01 -27.10 3.86
C ALA A 143 2.61 -26.75 5.31
N SER A 144 3.58 -26.71 6.22
CA SER A 144 3.40 -26.38 7.65
C SER A 144 2.77 -25.00 7.87
N ILE A 145 3.12 -24.03 7.01
CA ILE A 145 2.67 -22.63 7.10
C ILE A 145 1.67 -22.24 5.99
N ALA A 146 1.39 -23.13 5.05
CA ALA A 146 0.54 -22.88 3.88
C ALA A 146 -0.85 -22.34 4.24
N SER A 147 -1.42 -22.79 5.37
CA SER A 147 -2.73 -22.33 5.84
C SER A 147 -2.79 -20.83 6.14
N HIS A 148 -1.71 -20.25 6.66
CA HIS A 148 -1.64 -18.82 6.96
C HIS A 148 -1.70 -17.96 5.70
N PHE A 149 -1.00 -18.38 4.65
CA PHE A 149 -0.98 -17.68 3.36
C PHE A 149 -2.28 -17.84 2.56
N ARG A 150 -3.05 -18.92 2.82
CA ARG A 150 -4.39 -19.08 2.26
C ARG A 150 -5.44 -18.24 2.98
N ALA A 151 -5.30 -18.09 4.29
CA ALA A 151 -6.25 -17.36 5.11
C ALA A 151 -6.10 -15.83 5.00
N SER A 152 -4.90 -15.35 4.66
CA SER A 152 -4.59 -13.92 4.64
C SER A 152 -3.56 -13.59 3.57
N ASN A 153 -3.68 -12.40 2.97
CA ASN A 153 -2.68 -11.85 2.07
C ASN A 153 -1.50 -11.30 2.87
N LEU A 154 -0.55 -12.16 3.20
CA LEU A 154 0.63 -11.79 3.99
C LEU A 154 1.72 -11.11 3.15
N LEU A 155 1.74 -11.37 1.84
CA LEU A 155 2.67 -10.79 0.88
C LEU A 155 2.03 -9.65 0.11
N PRO A 156 2.82 -8.67 -0.36
CA PRO A 156 2.35 -7.69 -1.33
C PRO A 156 1.83 -8.40 -2.59
N GLU A 157 0.63 -8.05 -3.07
CA GLU A 157 0.07 -8.59 -4.30
C GLU A 157 0.13 -10.12 -4.39
N GLN A 158 -0.16 -10.78 -3.28
CA GLN A 158 -0.09 -12.23 -3.15
C GLN A 158 -1.04 -12.93 -4.13
N GLN A 159 -0.50 -13.83 -4.92
CA GLN A 159 -1.27 -14.76 -5.74
C GLN A 159 -0.76 -16.19 -5.51
N ILE A 160 -1.66 -17.12 -5.18
CA ILE A 160 -1.33 -18.53 -5.08
C ILE A 160 -1.50 -19.14 -6.47
N LEU A 161 -0.38 -19.53 -7.09
CA LEU A 161 -0.38 -20.11 -8.43
C LEU A 161 -0.79 -21.58 -8.40
N LYS A 162 -0.26 -22.34 -7.46
CA LYS A 162 -0.47 -23.79 -7.40
C LYS A 162 -0.26 -24.31 -5.98
N VAL A 163 -1.00 -25.34 -5.63
CA VAL A 163 -0.72 -26.24 -4.51
C VAL A 163 0.05 -27.42 -5.07
N LEU A 164 1.23 -27.68 -4.52
CA LEU A 164 2.09 -28.79 -4.92
C LEU A 164 1.63 -30.11 -4.26
N ASP A 165 2.08 -31.24 -4.80
CA ASP A 165 1.68 -32.56 -4.34
C ASP A 165 2.11 -32.85 -2.88
N ASP A 166 3.17 -32.18 -2.42
CA ASP A 166 3.68 -32.22 -1.03
C ASP A 166 2.93 -31.26 -0.07
N GLY A 167 1.88 -30.57 -0.55
CA GLY A 167 1.11 -29.60 0.22
C GLY A 167 1.70 -28.21 0.28
N CYS A 168 2.91 -28.00 -0.24
CA CYS A 168 3.54 -26.68 -0.36
C CYS A 168 2.76 -25.80 -1.35
N LEU A 169 2.91 -24.48 -1.21
CA LEU A 169 2.33 -23.51 -2.15
C LEU A 169 3.42 -22.94 -3.05
N LEU A 170 3.11 -22.79 -4.33
CA LEU A 170 3.81 -21.90 -5.23
C LEU A 170 3.02 -20.59 -5.29
N ALA A 171 3.63 -19.50 -4.89
CA ALA A 171 2.97 -18.20 -4.84
C ALA A 171 3.84 -17.13 -5.53
N THR A 172 3.15 -16.10 -6.04
CA THR A 172 3.82 -14.87 -6.51
C THR A 172 3.47 -13.70 -5.63
N SER A 173 4.37 -12.74 -5.63
CA SER A 173 4.22 -11.44 -5.00
C SER A 173 4.84 -10.39 -5.91
N VAL A 174 4.21 -9.26 -6.09
CA VAL A 174 4.80 -8.15 -6.85
C VAL A 174 5.14 -7.02 -5.89
N ILE A 175 6.39 -6.58 -5.95
CA ILE A 175 6.93 -5.55 -5.06
C ILE A 175 7.55 -4.40 -5.86
N THR A 176 7.64 -3.26 -5.24
CA THR A 176 8.29 -2.06 -5.79
C THR A 176 9.63 -1.76 -5.08
N ASP A 177 9.78 -2.28 -3.86
CA ASP A 177 11.00 -2.18 -3.05
C ASP A 177 11.14 -3.48 -2.23
N LYS A 178 12.36 -3.99 -2.15
CA LYS A 178 12.70 -5.19 -1.35
C LYS A 178 12.25 -5.08 0.10
N LYS A 179 12.21 -3.87 0.67
CA LYS A 179 11.76 -3.61 2.05
C LYS A 179 10.30 -3.99 2.29
N GLN A 180 9.49 -4.10 1.24
CA GLN A 180 8.08 -4.48 1.37
C GLN A 180 7.90 -5.95 1.75
N ILE A 181 8.81 -6.83 1.30
CA ILE A 181 8.69 -8.27 1.47
C ILE A 181 9.68 -8.85 2.50
N MET A 182 10.85 -8.20 2.69
CA MET A 182 11.90 -8.70 3.58
C MET A 182 11.44 -9.02 5.01
N PRO A 183 10.59 -8.22 5.68
CA PRO A 183 10.12 -8.56 7.03
C PRO A 183 9.33 -9.87 7.05
N VAL A 184 8.50 -10.11 6.05
CA VAL A 184 7.69 -11.32 5.93
C VAL A 184 8.58 -12.53 5.66
N LEU A 185 9.53 -12.40 4.73
CA LEU A 185 10.50 -13.47 4.45
C LEU A 185 11.28 -13.87 5.69
N LYS A 186 11.83 -12.89 6.43
CA LYS A 186 12.59 -13.13 7.66
C LYS A 186 11.76 -13.79 8.75
N TYR A 187 10.48 -13.43 8.89
CA TYR A 187 9.58 -13.98 9.89
C TYR A 187 9.26 -15.45 9.65
N TRP A 188 9.12 -15.85 8.39
CA TRP A 188 8.71 -17.21 7.99
C TRP A 188 9.88 -18.13 7.63
N LEU A 189 11.14 -17.71 7.82
CA LEU A 189 12.26 -18.62 7.66
C LEU A 189 12.25 -19.71 8.75
N PRO A 190 12.63 -20.95 8.43
CA PRO A 190 13.12 -21.44 7.12
C PRO A 190 12.02 -21.91 6.17
N ASP A 191 10.74 -21.78 6.51
CA ASP A 191 9.60 -22.41 5.85
C ASP A 191 9.14 -21.67 4.57
N ILE A 192 9.84 -20.59 4.19
CA ILE A 192 9.60 -19.86 2.94
C ILE A 192 10.89 -19.80 2.12
N GLU A 193 10.81 -20.15 0.84
CA GLU A 193 11.93 -20.12 -0.09
C GLU A 193 11.68 -19.16 -1.24
N ILE A 194 12.68 -18.32 -1.56
CA ILE A 194 12.68 -17.46 -2.74
C ILE A 194 13.17 -18.26 -3.93
N LEU A 195 12.30 -18.50 -4.92
CA LEU A 195 12.65 -19.14 -6.17
C LEU A 195 13.18 -18.11 -7.20
N SER A 196 12.59 -16.92 -7.22
CA SER A 196 12.97 -15.80 -8.11
C SER A 196 12.56 -14.47 -7.47
N PRO A 197 13.30 -13.36 -7.72
CA PRO A 197 14.58 -13.29 -8.41
C PRO A 197 15.77 -13.63 -7.48
N SER A 198 16.90 -14.01 -8.08
CA SER A 198 18.13 -14.35 -7.36
C SER A 198 18.69 -13.20 -6.54
N GLU A 199 18.53 -11.95 -7.01
CA GLU A 199 18.99 -10.73 -6.35
C GLU A 199 18.26 -10.49 -5.01
N LEU A 200 17.00 -10.90 -4.91
CA LEU A 200 16.25 -10.84 -3.65
C LEU A 200 16.77 -11.89 -2.66
N LYS A 201 17.05 -13.11 -3.14
CA LYS A 201 17.65 -14.19 -2.32
C LYS A 201 19.01 -13.77 -1.76
N GLN A 202 19.88 -13.19 -2.61
CA GLN A 202 21.17 -12.67 -2.19
C GLN A 202 21.05 -11.55 -1.16
N ALA A 203 20.10 -10.61 -1.36
CA ALA A 203 19.84 -9.55 -0.40
C ALA A 203 19.37 -10.08 0.95
N LEU A 204 18.53 -11.10 0.98
CA LEU A 204 18.10 -11.77 2.22
C LEU A 204 19.26 -12.43 2.94
N VAL A 205 20.11 -13.16 2.22
CA VAL A 205 21.32 -13.80 2.79
C VAL A 205 22.24 -12.74 3.39
N TYR A 206 22.50 -11.66 2.69
CA TYR A 206 23.32 -10.56 3.19
C TYR A 206 22.76 -9.95 4.49
N ASP A 207 21.46 -9.67 4.52
CA ASP A 207 20.77 -9.12 5.69
C ASP A 207 20.84 -10.05 6.91
N LEU A 208 20.71 -11.37 6.67
CA LEU A 208 20.80 -12.37 7.74
C LEU A 208 22.23 -12.47 8.28
N GLN A 209 23.22 -12.51 7.39
CA GLN A 209 24.63 -12.53 7.80
C GLN A 209 25.01 -11.30 8.62
N PHE A 210 24.60 -10.11 8.13
CA PHE A 210 24.80 -8.85 8.87
C PHE A 210 24.17 -8.90 10.27
N SER A 211 22.96 -9.47 10.38
CA SER A 211 22.27 -9.60 11.66
C SER A 211 23.01 -10.55 12.61
N ILE A 212 23.53 -11.68 12.11
CA ILE A 212 24.33 -12.63 12.88
C ILE A 212 25.60 -11.96 13.39
N ASP A 213 26.31 -11.23 12.54
CA ASP A 213 27.54 -10.54 12.89
C ASP A 213 27.33 -9.46 13.96
N GLN A 214 26.13 -8.82 13.99
CA GLN A 214 25.78 -7.85 15.04
C GLN A 214 25.44 -8.53 16.38
N LEU A 215 24.78 -9.69 16.35
CA LEU A 215 24.38 -10.42 17.55
C LEU A 215 25.57 -11.19 18.20
N SER A 216 26.65 -11.40 17.43
CA SER A 216 27.84 -12.11 17.87
C SER A 216 28.91 -11.19 18.49
N LYS A 217 28.66 -9.89 18.54
CA LYS A 217 29.50 -8.87 19.21
C LYS A 217 29.06 -8.61 20.62
#